data_83a8984789527c09fb8c7b3c0caa402b
#
_entry.id   83a8984789527c09fb8c7b3c0caa402b
#
_cell.length_a   1.000
_cell.length_b   1.000
_cell.length_c   1.000
_cell.angle_alpha   90.00
_cell.angle_beta   90.00
_cell.angle_gamma   90.00
#
_symmetry.space_group_name_H-M   'P 1'
#
loop_
_entity.id
_entity.type
_entity.pdbx_description
1 polymer ?
#
loop_
_entity_poly.entity_id
_entity_poly.type
_entity_poly.pdbx_seq_one_letter_code
_entity_poly.pdbx_strand_id
1 'polypeptide(L)'
;MTKLLVLKATLTYDKGTIVIQGLAHIPFAILDPRTNVLRALALYYSNIIEYLKHSGIEYSDHVLSEETMMLSSSLSSSSPLSLRDYQQRALDNWLRAGLRGCVVLPTGSGKTIIGIKAIEKANAASLVVVPTLDLMDQWTTILSKYFPNVRIGNLGGGNDDIQSITVSTYDSAYIRAPFIGNKFSLVIFDEVHHLAALGYRTIAEQMAAPFRLGLTATIEREDDLHKDLPRLVGEVVFQVSPDELARDKHLASYEIERRMVEMLPDELEEYRRNMSIYQQCMKKLSFQRYAITLEKLIIMSGRNRTAREALLARNKAMNVALNSRAKIEELREILAENKGAKTIIFTQHNSLVHKISDKFLIPLITHKTIKEERQDVLKGFKEGRYMAIVTSKVLDEGVDIPDAELGVILSGTGSAREFIQRLG
;
A
#
# COMPACT_ATOMS: atom_id res chain seq x y z
N MET A 1 17.41 57.68 -10.62
CA MET A 1 17.09 56.68 -9.62
C MET A 1 16.11 55.67 -10.25
N THR A 2 16.63 54.56 -10.74
CA THR A 2 15.84 53.46 -11.31
C THR A 2 15.16 52.75 -10.16
N LYS A 3 13.82 52.86 -10.04
CA LYS A 3 13.05 52.03 -9.12
C LYS A 3 13.36 50.58 -9.47
N LEU A 4 14.10 49.88 -8.59
CA LEU A 4 14.14 48.42 -8.64
C LEU A 4 12.66 47.96 -8.51
N LEU A 5 12.14 47.40 -9.60
CA LEU A 5 10.89 46.63 -9.53
C LEU A 5 11.15 45.46 -8.59
N VAL A 6 10.67 45.57 -7.37
CA VAL A 6 10.66 44.42 -6.45
C VAL A 6 9.71 43.40 -7.06
N LEU A 7 10.26 42.36 -7.60
CA LEU A 7 9.49 41.21 -8.12
C LEU A 7 8.76 40.57 -6.93
N LYS A 8 7.45 40.66 -6.90
CA LYS A 8 6.60 40.04 -5.88
C LYS A 8 5.84 38.87 -6.51
N ALA A 9 6.10 37.67 -6.03
CA ALA A 9 5.37 36.47 -6.45
C ALA A 9 4.07 36.31 -5.64
N THR A 10 3.03 35.80 -6.26
CA THR A 10 1.82 35.32 -5.56
C THR A 10 1.56 33.88 -5.90
N LEU A 11 1.45 33.05 -4.86
CA LEU A 11 1.23 31.61 -4.97
C LEU A 11 -0.18 31.26 -4.54
N THR A 12 -0.91 30.52 -5.37
CA THR A 12 -2.24 30.01 -5.05
C THR A 12 -2.38 28.56 -5.48
N TYR A 13 -3.21 27.80 -4.78
CA TYR A 13 -3.51 26.43 -5.17
C TYR A 13 -4.72 26.38 -6.12
N ASP A 14 -4.60 25.62 -7.21
CA ASP A 14 -5.67 25.36 -8.15
C ASP A 14 -5.65 23.92 -8.63
N LYS A 15 -6.57 23.10 -8.10
CA LYS A 15 -6.86 21.71 -8.53
C LYS A 15 -5.61 20.85 -8.75
N GLY A 16 -4.76 20.77 -7.74
CA GLY A 16 -3.55 19.94 -7.79
C GLY A 16 -2.32 20.63 -8.34
N THR A 17 -2.42 21.91 -8.71
CA THR A 17 -1.32 22.73 -9.19
C THR A 17 -1.15 24.01 -8.36
N ILE A 18 0.07 24.53 -8.33
CA ILE A 18 0.38 25.86 -7.80
C ILE A 18 0.42 26.83 -8.97
N VAL A 19 -0.42 27.85 -8.91
CA VAL A 19 -0.42 28.98 -9.84
C VAL A 19 0.52 30.05 -9.29
N ILE A 20 1.45 30.51 -10.11
CA ILE A 20 2.50 31.45 -9.72
C ILE A 20 2.38 32.70 -10.60
N GLN A 21 2.09 33.82 -9.99
CA GLN A 21 1.97 35.12 -10.66
C GLN A 21 3.13 36.06 -10.25
N GLY A 22 3.44 37.02 -11.09
CA GLY A 22 4.47 38.04 -10.81
C GLY A 22 5.90 37.64 -11.19
N LEU A 23 6.13 36.42 -11.71
CA LEU A 23 7.42 35.94 -12.18
C LEU A 23 7.33 35.52 -13.66
N ALA A 24 8.43 35.70 -14.40
CA ALA A 24 8.55 35.18 -15.76
C ALA A 24 9.05 33.74 -15.83
N HIS A 25 9.82 33.31 -14.80
CA HIS A 25 10.36 31.96 -14.72
C HIS A 25 10.62 31.58 -13.26
N ILE A 26 10.40 30.32 -12.94
CA ILE A 26 10.78 29.69 -11.68
C ILE A 26 11.03 28.19 -11.93
N PRO A 27 11.98 27.54 -11.28
CA PRO A 27 12.16 26.08 -11.37
C PRO A 27 10.86 25.33 -11.03
N PHE A 28 10.70 24.15 -11.62
CA PHE A 28 9.53 23.25 -11.43
C PHE A 28 8.22 23.74 -12.03
N ALA A 29 8.15 24.98 -12.56
CA ALA A 29 6.96 25.53 -13.18
C ALA A 29 7.09 25.64 -14.69
N ILE A 30 5.96 25.49 -15.37
CA ILE A 30 5.82 25.70 -16.81
C ILE A 30 4.80 26.81 -17.08
N LEU A 31 4.98 27.56 -18.16
CA LEU A 31 4.01 28.54 -18.58
C LEU A 31 2.76 27.83 -19.15
N ASP A 32 1.58 28.11 -18.59
CA ASP A 32 0.32 27.69 -19.18
C ASP A 32 -0.07 28.68 -20.28
N PRO A 33 0.00 28.31 -21.56
CA PRO A 33 -0.23 29.22 -22.68
C PRO A 33 -1.68 29.72 -22.75
N ARG A 34 -2.65 29.06 -22.09
CA ARG A 34 -4.06 29.42 -22.09
C ARG A 34 -4.34 30.60 -21.16
N THR A 35 -3.62 30.69 -20.05
CA THR A 35 -3.84 31.68 -19.00
C THR A 35 -2.67 32.63 -18.83
N ASN A 36 -1.54 32.36 -19.51
CA ASN A 36 -0.31 33.13 -19.44
C ASN A 36 0.24 33.27 -17.99
N VAL A 37 0.06 32.21 -17.18
CA VAL A 37 0.60 32.13 -15.82
C VAL A 37 1.47 30.89 -15.68
N LEU A 38 2.44 30.95 -14.76
CA LEU A 38 3.25 29.79 -14.43
C LEU A 38 2.45 28.80 -13.56
N ARG A 39 2.57 27.52 -13.88
CA ARG A 39 1.98 26.42 -13.11
C ARG A 39 3.01 25.35 -12.79
N ALA A 40 2.98 24.85 -11.55
CA ALA A 40 3.77 23.70 -11.10
C ALA A 40 2.84 22.64 -10.48
N LEU A 41 3.27 21.39 -10.47
CA LEU A 41 2.58 20.38 -9.64
C LEU A 41 2.66 20.81 -8.17
N ALA A 42 1.60 20.56 -7.42
CA ALA A 42 1.55 20.90 -5.99
C ALA A 42 2.66 20.20 -5.17
N LEU A 43 3.11 19.04 -5.63
CA LEU A 43 4.29 18.31 -5.11
C LEU A 43 5.50 19.22 -4.88
N TYR A 44 5.74 20.20 -5.74
CA TYR A 44 6.90 21.09 -5.70
C TYR A 44 6.73 22.31 -4.81
N TYR A 45 5.64 22.38 -4.02
CA TYR A 45 5.39 23.52 -3.14
C TYR A 45 6.59 23.88 -2.26
N SER A 46 7.14 22.93 -1.51
CA SER A 46 8.29 23.18 -0.65
C SER A 46 9.53 23.65 -1.42
N ASN A 47 9.79 23.06 -2.59
CA ASN A 47 10.92 23.47 -3.46
C ASN A 47 10.75 24.89 -3.99
N ILE A 48 9.52 25.27 -4.34
CA ILE A 48 9.20 26.63 -4.80
C ILE A 48 9.42 27.64 -3.67
N ILE A 49 8.90 27.36 -2.47
CA ILE A 49 9.10 28.23 -1.28
C ILE A 49 10.58 28.38 -0.95
N GLU A 50 11.33 27.28 -0.96
CA GLU A 50 12.76 27.28 -0.71
C GLU A 50 13.53 28.12 -1.75
N TYR A 51 13.21 27.95 -3.04
CA TYR A 51 13.79 28.75 -4.11
C TYR A 51 13.52 30.23 -3.95
N LEU A 52 12.28 30.65 -3.64
CA LEU A 52 11.92 32.05 -3.45
C LEU A 52 12.67 32.68 -2.28
N LYS A 53 12.80 31.94 -1.17
CA LYS A 53 13.57 32.37 0.01
C LYS A 53 15.05 32.56 -0.33
N HIS A 54 15.68 31.57 -0.96
CA HIS A 54 17.10 31.65 -1.33
C HIS A 54 17.41 32.74 -2.36
N SER A 55 16.46 32.99 -3.28
CA SER A 55 16.60 34.03 -4.29
C SER A 55 16.27 35.44 -3.80
N GLY A 56 15.84 35.60 -2.53
CA GLY A 56 15.44 36.88 -1.98
C GLY A 56 14.22 37.51 -2.67
N ILE A 57 13.36 36.70 -3.31
CA ILE A 57 12.16 37.15 -3.99
C ILE A 57 11.04 37.31 -2.96
N GLU A 58 10.44 38.50 -2.88
CA GLU A 58 9.25 38.71 -2.05
C GLU A 58 8.07 37.90 -2.60
N TYR A 59 7.33 37.26 -1.72
CA TYR A 59 6.15 36.48 -2.14
C TYR A 59 5.01 36.55 -1.13
N SER A 60 3.79 36.37 -1.65
CA SER A 60 2.56 36.13 -0.88
C SER A 60 2.12 34.70 -1.12
N ASP A 61 1.99 33.93 -0.04
CA ASP A 61 1.62 32.51 -0.09
C ASP A 61 0.18 32.31 0.37
N HIS A 62 -0.65 31.80 -0.54
CA HIS A 62 -2.05 31.44 -0.32
C HIS A 62 -2.31 29.98 -0.69
N VAL A 63 -1.28 29.13 -0.70
CA VAL A 63 -1.40 27.70 -1.05
C VAL A 63 -1.98 26.92 0.12
N LEU A 64 -1.42 27.06 1.31
CA LEU A 64 -1.90 26.45 2.54
C LEU A 64 -2.41 27.53 3.50
N SER A 65 -3.51 27.26 4.21
CA SER A 65 -4.00 28.17 5.26
C SER A 65 -3.21 27.99 6.56
N GLU A 66 -3.27 28.98 7.45
CA GLU A 66 -2.66 28.88 8.78
C GLU A 66 -3.27 27.72 9.59
N GLU A 67 -4.57 27.48 9.48
CA GLU A 67 -5.27 26.35 10.11
C GLU A 67 -4.79 24.98 9.61
N THR A 68 -4.30 24.94 8.37
CA THR A 68 -3.71 23.73 7.76
C THR A 68 -2.29 23.50 8.28
N MET A 69 -1.56 24.57 8.57
CA MET A 69 -0.16 24.50 9.00
C MET A 69 -0.01 24.10 10.47
N MET A 70 -0.99 24.44 11.32
CA MET A 70 -0.95 24.14 12.75
C MET A 70 -2.29 23.61 13.24
N LEU A 71 -2.30 22.46 13.89
CA LEU A 71 -3.44 22.04 14.70
C LEU A 71 -3.45 22.88 15.98
N SER A 72 -4.61 23.46 16.30
CA SER A 72 -4.77 24.15 17.59
C SER A 72 -4.31 23.27 18.74
N SER A 73 -3.83 23.86 19.83
CA SER A 73 -3.15 23.29 21.00
C SER A 73 -3.81 22.06 21.70
N SER A 74 -4.78 21.45 21.08
CA SER A 74 -5.60 20.34 21.59
C SER A 74 -5.07 18.92 21.31
N LEU A 75 -3.91 18.76 20.65
CA LEU A 75 -3.29 17.43 20.44
C LEU A 75 -2.62 16.86 21.71
N SER A 76 -3.13 17.17 22.90
CA SER A 76 -2.71 16.44 24.09
C SER A 76 -3.20 15.00 23.97
N SER A 77 -2.28 14.08 23.70
CA SER A 77 -2.57 12.65 23.73
C SER A 77 -3.01 12.26 25.15
N SER A 78 -4.16 11.62 25.27
CA SER A 78 -4.70 11.17 26.56
C SER A 78 -3.90 10.04 27.21
N SER A 79 -2.89 9.50 26.56
CA SER A 79 -2.03 8.43 27.08
C SER A 79 -0.64 8.50 26.43
N PRO A 80 0.45 8.44 27.24
CA PRO A 80 1.79 8.40 26.69
C PRO A 80 1.99 7.07 25.97
N LEU A 81 2.01 7.10 24.63
CA LEU A 81 2.53 6.00 23.83
C LEU A 81 4.03 5.90 24.04
N SER A 82 4.47 4.85 24.73
CA SER A 82 5.89 4.52 24.74
C SER A 82 6.26 3.86 23.40
N LEU A 83 7.15 4.47 22.66
CA LEU A 83 7.73 3.87 21.48
C LEU A 83 8.77 2.83 21.88
N ARG A 84 8.86 1.74 21.14
CA ARG A 84 9.99 0.82 21.19
C ARG A 84 11.23 1.50 20.59
N ASP A 85 12.43 1.09 20.93
CA ASP A 85 13.68 1.75 20.50
C ASP A 85 13.78 1.92 18.99
N TYR A 86 13.42 0.91 18.20
CA TYR A 86 13.44 1.01 16.74
C TYR A 86 12.36 1.96 16.20
N GLN A 87 11.19 2.05 16.84
CA GLN A 87 10.15 2.99 16.45
C GLN A 87 10.58 4.43 16.75
N GLN A 88 11.24 4.65 17.88
CA GLN A 88 11.81 5.96 18.21
C GLN A 88 12.88 6.36 17.20
N ARG A 89 13.81 5.45 16.86
CA ARG A 89 14.83 5.69 15.82
C ARG A 89 14.22 6.00 14.47
N ALA A 90 13.15 5.29 14.07
CA ALA A 90 12.45 5.55 12.82
C ALA A 90 11.85 6.95 12.78
N LEU A 91 11.19 7.36 13.86
CA LEU A 91 10.60 8.69 14.01
C LEU A 91 11.68 9.78 13.99
N ASP A 92 12.77 9.59 14.74
CA ASP A 92 13.88 10.56 14.83
C ASP A 92 14.57 10.75 13.46
N ASN A 93 14.76 9.67 12.72
CA ASN A 93 15.34 9.75 11.38
C ASN A 93 14.43 10.51 10.41
N TRP A 94 13.11 10.26 10.46
CA TRP A 94 12.15 11.00 9.66
C TRP A 94 12.13 12.50 10.02
N LEU A 95 12.20 12.84 11.31
CA LEU A 95 12.29 14.23 11.77
C LEU A 95 13.58 14.89 11.25
N ARG A 96 14.73 14.21 11.35
CA ARG A 96 16.03 14.73 10.83
C ARG A 96 16.05 14.90 9.33
N ALA A 97 15.28 14.08 8.60
CA ALA A 97 15.11 14.19 7.16
C ALA A 97 14.11 15.30 6.73
N GLY A 98 13.76 16.23 7.63
CA GLY A 98 12.87 17.34 7.34
C GLY A 98 11.39 16.92 7.20
N LEU A 99 10.98 15.90 7.94
CA LEU A 99 9.63 15.32 7.93
C LEU A 99 9.23 14.75 6.56
N ARG A 100 10.21 14.24 5.81
CA ARG A 100 9.99 13.57 4.51
C ARG A 100 10.78 12.27 4.43
N GLY A 101 10.12 11.19 4.05
CA GLY A 101 10.79 9.91 3.85
C GLY A 101 9.91 8.71 4.06
N CYS A 102 10.47 7.56 3.71
CA CYS A 102 9.83 6.25 3.86
C CYS A 102 10.46 5.47 5.03
N VAL A 103 9.62 4.83 5.83
CA VAL A 103 9.99 3.92 6.90
C VAL A 103 9.58 2.51 6.50
N VAL A 104 10.57 1.61 6.41
CA VAL A 104 10.39 0.22 6.00
C VAL A 104 10.52 -0.68 7.21
N LEU A 105 9.41 -1.25 7.65
CA LEU A 105 9.32 -2.10 8.83
C LEU A 105 8.40 -3.29 8.58
N PRO A 106 8.72 -4.48 9.10
CA PRO A 106 7.86 -5.66 8.96
C PRO A 106 6.43 -5.41 9.44
N THR A 107 5.50 -6.24 9.02
CA THR A 107 4.13 -6.27 9.56
C THR A 107 4.19 -6.60 11.05
N GLY A 108 3.23 -6.15 11.85
CA GLY A 108 3.24 -6.35 13.31
C GLY A 108 4.25 -5.50 14.09
N SER A 109 5.14 -4.76 13.42
CA SER A 109 6.11 -3.87 14.08
C SER A 109 5.52 -2.58 14.65
N GLY A 110 4.22 -2.32 14.44
CA GLY A 110 3.56 -1.12 14.91
C GLY A 110 3.83 0.12 14.06
N LYS A 111 3.90 -0.01 12.72
CA LYS A 111 3.98 1.13 11.76
C LYS A 111 2.94 2.22 12.04
N THR A 112 1.71 1.81 12.36
CA THR A 112 0.61 2.72 12.72
C THR A 112 0.97 3.64 13.88
N ILE A 113 1.67 3.12 14.90
CA ILE A 113 2.12 3.89 16.07
C ILE A 113 3.11 4.99 15.65
N ILE A 114 4.01 4.70 14.73
CA ILE A 114 4.94 5.69 14.17
C ILE A 114 4.16 6.78 13.44
N GLY A 115 3.15 6.42 12.64
CA GLY A 115 2.29 7.39 11.96
C GLY A 115 1.52 8.30 12.92
N ILE A 116 0.98 7.76 14.02
CA ILE A 116 0.31 8.55 15.08
C ILE A 116 1.31 9.53 15.71
N LYS A 117 2.52 9.06 16.02
CA LYS A 117 3.57 9.93 16.58
C LYS A 117 4.07 10.97 15.58
N ALA A 118 4.06 10.65 14.28
CA ALA A 118 4.36 11.62 13.25
C ALA A 118 3.30 12.73 13.19
N ILE A 119 2.01 12.42 13.33
CA ILE A 119 0.92 13.42 13.43
C ILE A 119 1.13 14.30 14.68
N GLU A 120 1.40 13.70 15.82
CA GLU A 120 1.67 14.42 17.08
C GLU A 120 2.86 15.37 16.93
N LYS A 121 3.97 14.90 16.34
CA LYS A 121 5.20 15.70 16.16
C LYS A 121 5.06 16.78 15.09
N ALA A 122 4.38 16.50 13.98
CA ALA A 122 4.12 17.50 12.95
C ALA A 122 3.15 18.59 13.43
N ASN A 123 2.25 18.24 14.34
CA ASN A 123 1.20 19.12 14.90
C ASN A 123 0.46 19.92 13.81
N ALA A 124 0.11 19.25 12.71
CA ALA A 124 -0.46 19.88 11.52
C ALA A 124 -1.63 19.04 10.97
N ALA A 125 -2.49 19.68 10.18
CA ALA A 125 -3.58 18.98 9.50
C ALA A 125 -3.01 17.82 8.68
N SER A 126 -3.55 16.61 8.91
CA SER A 126 -2.95 15.37 8.46
C SER A 126 -3.93 14.49 7.70
N LEU A 127 -3.49 13.96 6.55
CA LEU A 127 -4.19 12.95 5.79
C LEU A 127 -3.45 11.61 5.89
N VAL A 128 -4.17 10.55 6.28
CA VAL A 128 -3.66 9.18 6.24
C VAL A 128 -4.32 8.46 5.07
N VAL A 129 -3.51 7.94 4.14
CA VAL A 129 -3.99 7.22 2.95
C VAL A 129 -3.69 5.74 3.10
N VAL A 130 -4.72 4.92 3.02
CA VAL A 130 -4.67 3.46 3.27
C VAL A 130 -5.24 2.67 2.10
N PRO A 131 -4.81 1.41 1.87
CA PRO A 131 -5.28 0.61 0.73
C PRO A 131 -6.71 0.10 0.86
N THR A 132 -7.22 -0.15 2.06
CA THR A 132 -8.53 -0.81 2.26
C THR A 132 -9.43 -0.08 3.25
N LEU A 133 -10.74 -0.35 3.16
CA LEU A 133 -11.72 0.18 4.11
C LEU A 133 -11.50 -0.38 5.53
N ASP A 134 -11.07 -1.62 5.65
CA ASP A 134 -10.78 -2.24 6.94
C ASP A 134 -9.61 -1.52 7.65
N LEU A 135 -8.56 -1.16 6.91
CA LEU A 135 -7.46 -0.33 7.43
C LEU A 135 -7.93 1.09 7.78
N MET A 136 -8.83 1.67 6.98
CA MET A 136 -9.42 2.97 7.27
C MET A 136 -10.13 2.95 8.62
N ASP A 137 -10.95 1.92 8.88
CA ASP A 137 -11.64 1.75 10.17
C ASP A 137 -10.66 1.54 11.34
N GLN A 138 -9.59 0.75 11.12
CA GLN A 138 -8.56 0.53 12.14
C GLN A 138 -7.83 1.84 12.49
N TRP A 139 -7.35 2.58 11.48
CA TRP A 139 -6.70 3.86 11.68
C TRP A 139 -7.62 4.86 12.39
N THR A 140 -8.88 4.96 11.96
CA THR A 140 -9.88 5.85 12.58
C THR A 140 -10.10 5.50 14.03
N THR A 141 -10.24 4.21 14.36
CA THR A 141 -10.44 3.73 15.75
C THR A 141 -9.23 4.07 16.62
N ILE A 142 -8.02 3.82 16.13
CA ILE A 142 -6.81 4.08 16.89
C ILE A 142 -6.59 5.60 17.05
N LEU A 143 -6.75 6.39 16.00
CA LEU A 143 -6.63 7.85 16.06
C LEU A 143 -7.64 8.47 17.03
N SER A 144 -8.89 8.03 17.01
CA SER A 144 -9.92 8.50 17.94
C SER A 144 -9.59 8.19 19.41
N LYS A 145 -8.94 7.05 19.66
CA LYS A 145 -8.47 6.67 20.97
C LYS A 145 -7.31 7.57 21.46
N TYR A 146 -6.36 7.91 20.55
CA TYR A 146 -5.19 8.71 20.91
C TYR A 146 -5.45 10.21 20.94
N PHE A 147 -6.35 10.70 20.12
CA PHE A 147 -6.76 12.09 20.02
C PHE A 147 -8.25 12.26 20.35
N PRO A 148 -8.69 11.98 21.57
CA PRO A 148 -10.11 11.94 21.93
C PRO A 148 -10.84 13.28 21.77
N ASN A 149 -10.10 14.39 21.76
CA ASN A 149 -10.64 15.74 21.58
C ASN A 149 -10.63 16.20 20.11
N VAL A 150 -10.18 15.35 19.17
CA VAL A 150 -10.12 15.67 17.76
C VAL A 150 -11.10 14.77 17.01
N ARG A 151 -11.99 15.37 16.24
CA ARG A 151 -12.84 14.62 15.33
C ARG A 151 -12.02 14.08 14.18
N ILE A 152 -12.06 12.77 13.94
CA ILE A 152 -11.38 12.09 12.84
C ILE A 152 -12.33 12.01 11.65
N GLY A 153 -11.91 12.56 10.51
CA GLY A 153 -12.65 12.50 9.26
C GLY A 153 -12.41 11.19 8.51
N ASN A 154 -13.38 10.78 7.70
CA ASN A 154 -13.29 9.59 6.86
C ASN A 154 -13.68 9.94 5.42
N LEU A 155 -12.79 9.56 4.47
CA LEU A 155 -13.00 9.76 3.04
C LEU A 155 -12.90 8.42 2.31
N GLY A 156 -14.04 7.79 2.03
CA GLY A 156 -14.11 6.46 1.41
C GLY A 156 -15.29 5.64 1.92
N GLY A 157 -15.65 4.58 1.21
CA GLY A 157 -16.77 3.72 1.60
C GLY A 157 -18.12 4.44 1.70
N GLY A 158 -18.32 5.49 0.90
CA GLY A 158 -19.53 6.32 0.94
C GLY A 158 -19.44 7.52 1.91
N ASN A 159 -18.39 7.61 2.73
CA ASN A 159 -18.16 8.75 3.61
C ASN A 159 -17.39 9.86 2.87
N ASP A 160 -17.78 11.12 3.11
CA ASP A 160 -17.12 12.33 2.60
C ASP A 160 -17.02 13.36 3.75
N ASP A 161 -16.33 12.99 4.81
CA ASP A 161 -16.11 13.83 5.99
C ASP A 161 -14.63 14.20 6.08
N ILE A 162 -14.32 15.48 5.84
CA ILE A 162 -12.96 16.01 5.88
C ILE A 162 -12.78 16.82 7.16
N GLN A 163 -11.83 16.40 8.01
CA GLN A 163 -11.47 17.02 9.27
C GLN A 163 -9.97 17.31 9.29
N SER A 164 -9.48 17.98 10.35
CA SER A 164 -8.04 18.27 10.51
C SER A 164 -7.18 17.01 10.50
N ILE A 165 -7.69 15.87 10.99
CA ILE A 165 -7.10 14.56 10.79
C ILE A 165 -8.12 13.74 10.02
N THR A 166 -7.76 13.28 8.82
CA THR A 166 -8.64 12.52 7.93
C THR A 166 -7.96 11.23 7.50
N VAL A 167 -8.72 10.14 7.49
CA VAL A 167 -8.28 8.86 6.92
C VAL A 167 -9.00 8.64 5.61
N SER A 168 -8.28 8.28 4.55
CA SER A 168 -8.84 8.06 3.22
C SER A 168 -8.33 6.76 2.61
N THR A 169 -9.13 6.11 1.78
CA THR A 169 -8.61 5.06 0.90
C THR A 169 -7.83 5.67 -0.26
N TYR A 170 -6.89 4.89 -0.87
CA TYR A 170 -6.16 5.33 -2.08
C TYR A 170 -7.10 5.72 -3.21
N ASP A 171 -8.17 4.95 -3.45
CA ASP A 171 -9.16 5.25 -4.50
C ASP A 171 -9.85 6.59 -4.26
N SER A 172 -10.29 6.85 -3.03
CA SER A 172 -10.96 8.10 -2.67
C SER A 172 -10.01 9.29 -2.70
N ALA A 173 -8.79 9.12 -2.16
CA ALA A 173 -7.75 10.14 -2.21
C ALA A 173 -7.38 10.49 -3.66
N TYR A 174 -7.28 9.48 -4.56
CA TYR A 174 -7.02 9.68 -5.98
C TYR A 174 -8.07 10.57 -6.66
N ILE A 175 -9.34 10.30 -6.43
CA ILE A 175 -10.44 11.07 -7.01
C ILE A 175 -10.50 12.48 -6.42
N ARG A 176 -10.21 12.63 -5.12
CA ARG A 176 -10.37 13.89 -4.39
C ARG A 176 -9.11 14.75 -4.32
N ALA A 177 -7.93 14.23 -4.67
CA ALA A 177 -6.65 14.95 -4.58
C ALA A 177 -6.69 16.37 -5.15
N PRO A 178 -7.31 16.67 -6.34
CA PRO A 178 -7.39 18.01 -6.86
C PRO A 178 -8.10 19.03 -5.94
N PHE A 179 -9.00 18.55 -5.10
CA PHE A 179 -9.86 19.41 -4.25
C PHE A 179 -9.40 19.49 -2.80
N ILE A 180 -8.60 18.54 -2.36
CA ILE A 180 -8.13 18.47 -0.97
C ILE A 180 -6.62 18.66 -0.83
N GLY A 181 -5.90 18.82 -1.93
CA GLY A 181 -4.43 18.81 -1.95
C GLY A 181 -3.76 19.98 -1.24
N ASN A 182 -4.51 21.02 -0.84
CA ASN A 182 -4.04 22.11 -0.02
C ASN A 182 -4.66 22.15 1.40
N LYS A 183 -5.37 21.09 1.79
CA LYS A 183 -6.04 21.03 3.10
C LYS A 183 -5.21 20.34 4.18
N PHE A 184 -4.07 19.78 3.84
CA PHE A 184 -3.23 19.02 4.74
C PHE A 184 -1.76 19.42 4.59
N SER A 185 -1.06 19.53 5.70
CA SER A 185 0.38 19.78 5.72
C SER A 185 1.18 18.49 5.89
N LEU A 186 0.59 17.45 6.47
CA LEU A 186 1.18 16.11 6.53
C LEU A 186 0.33 15.12 5.75
N VAL A 187 0.98 14.32 4.89
CA VAL A 187 0.36 13.14 4.27
C VAL A 187 1.14 11.90 4.65
N ILE A 188 0.44 10.91 5.21
CA ILE A 188 0.96 9.60 5.56
C ILE A 188 0.39 8.60 4.56
N PHE A 189 1.26 7.87 3.87
CA PHE A 189 0.88 6.80 2.96
C PHE A 189 1.18 5.46 3.64
N ASP A 190 0.14 4.80 4.13
CA ASP A 190 0.27 3.44 4.63
C ASP A 190 0.31 2.46 3.45
N GLU A 191 1.16 1.43 3.54
CA GLU A 191 1.55 0.58 2.43
C GLU A 191 1.95 1.40 1.18
N VAL A 192 2.92 2.29 1.37
CA VAL A 192 3.33 3.32 0.38
C VAL A 192 3.73 2.75 -0.99
N HIS A 193 4.03 1.47 -1.09
CA HIS A 193 4.30 0.82 -2.37
C HIS A 193 3.11 0.90 -3.35
N HIS A 194 1.85 1.05 -2.86
CA HIS A 194 0.68 1.32 -3.71
C HIS A 194 0.76 2.66 -4.42
N LEU A 195 1.32 3.68 -3.76
CA LEU A 195 1.43 5.03 -4.33
C LEU A 195 2.23 5.06 -5.65
N ALA A 196 3.18 4.14 -5.82
CA ALA A 196 3.99 4.07 -7.02
C ALA A 196 3.21 3.67 -8.28
N ALA A 197 2.00 3.10 -8.16
CA ALA A 197 1.16 2.77 -9.30
C ALA A 197 0.79 4.03 -10.11
N LEU A 198 0.71 3.92 -11.45
CA LEU A 198 0.54 5.04 -12.37
C LEU A 198 -0.67 5.95 -12.02
N GLY A 199 -1.77 5.39 -11.51
CA GLY A 199 -2.93 6.17 -11.07
C GLY A 199 -2.67 6.88 -9.75
N TYR A 200 -2.26 6.15 -8.72
CA TYR A 200 -2.16 6.68 -7.35
C TYR A 200 -1.03 7.69 -7.14
N ARG A 201 0.02 7.69 -7.96
CA ARG A 201 1.09 8.71 -7.89
C ARG A 201 0.55 10.13 -7.98
N THR A 202 -0.57 10.33 -8.67
CA THR A 202 -1.21 11.65 -8.80
C THR A 202 -1.68 12.20 -7.45
N ILE A 203 -1.95 11.33 -6.46
CA ILE A 203 -2.29 11.77 -5.10
C ILE A 203 -1.13 12.62 -4.55
N ALA A 204 0.10 12.10 -4.58
CA ALA A 204 1.27 12.82 -4.10
C ALA A 204 1.60 14.04 -4.97
N GLU A 205 1.41 13.95 -6.28
CA GLU A 205 1.70 15.02 -7.23
C GLU A 205 0.79 16.23 -7.07
N GLN A 206 -0.47 16.00 -6.66
CA GLN A 206 -1.48 17.05 -6.53
C GLN A 206 -1.62 17.60 -5.10
N MET A 207 -0.85 17.08 -4.14
CA MET A 207 -0.85 17.58 -2.76
C MET A 207 0.32 18.52 -2.49
N ALA A 208 0.00 19.70 -1.94
CA ALA A 208 0.97 20.70 -1.52
C ALA A 208 1.61 20.40 -0.16
N ALA A 209 1.21 19.30 0.50
CA ALA A 209 1.71 18.91 1.81
C ALA A 209 3.26 18.88 1.86
N PRO A 210 3.90 19.75 2.68
CA PRO A 210 5.34 19.76 2.83
C PRO A 210 5.89 18.54 3.56
N PHE A 211 5.11 17.96 4.49
CA PHE A 211 5.51 16.81 5.28
C PHE A 211 4.90 15.54 4.71
N ARG A 212 5.73 14.49 4.57
CA ARG A 212 5.33 13.24 3.93
C ARG A 212 5.97 12.06 4.61
N LEU A 213 5.18 11.05 4.96
CA LEU A 213 5.64 9.82 5.56
C LEU A 213 5.10 8.63 4.76
N GLY A 214 5.98 7.80 4.25
CA GLY A 214 5.63 6.49 3.69
C GLY A 214 5.87 5.39 4.72
N LEU A 215 4.89 4.54 4.92
CA LEU A 215 4.99 3.35 5.78
C LEU A 215 4.79 2.11 4.92
N THR A 216 5.68 1.13 5.02
CA THR A 216 5.51 -0.14 4.30
C THR A 216 6.36 -1.24 4.95
N ALA A 217 6.00 -2.48 4.67
CA ALA A 217 6.84 -3.62 5.01
C ALA A 217 7.87 -3.93 3.90
N THR A 218 7.56 -3.62 2.65
CA THR A 218 8.49 -3.73 1.51
C THR A 218 8.32 -2.52 0.60
N ILE A 219 9.43 -1.99 0.12
CA ILE A 219 9.41 -0.88 -0.82
C ILE A 219 9.51 -1.36 -2.27
N GLU A 220 10.16 -2.50 -2.48
CA GLU A 220 10.42 -3.08 -3.80
C GLU A 220 9.13 -3.58 -4.45
N ARG A 221 8.98 -3.30 -5.76
CA ARG A 221 7.90 -3.78 -6.62
C ARG A 221 8.51 -4.46 -7.85
N GLU A 222 7.84 -5.47 -8.37
CA GLU A 222 8.27 -6.21 -9.57
C GLU A 222 8.30 -5.35 -10.84
N ASP A 223 7.49 -4.28 -10.88
CA ASP A 223 7.39 -3.35 -12.02
C ASP A 223 8.36 -2.17 -11.95
N ASP A 224 9.27 -2.14 -10.98
CA ASP A 224 10.27 -1.08 -10.75
C ASP A 224 9.70 0.33 -10.49
N LEU A 225 8.39 0.50 -10.40
CA LEU A 225 7.77 1.82 -10.19
C LEU A 225 8.07 2.43 -8.82
N HIS A 226 8.52 1.63 -7.84
CA HIS A 226 8.96 2.10 -6.53
C HIS A 226 10.14 3.09 -6.61
N LYS A 227 10.90 3.11 -7.70
CA LYS A 227 12.01 4.06 -7.94
C LYS A 227 11.58 5.53 -7.98
N ASP A 228 10.28 5.81 -8.12
CA ASP A 228 9.73 7.16 -8.08
C ASP A 228 9.31 7.62 -6.66
N LEU A 229 9.29 6.73 -5.67
CA LEU A 229 8.93 7.07 -4.29
C LEU A 229 9.83 8.14 -3.65
N PRO A 230 11.15 8.18 -3.89
CA PRO A 230 12.00 9.26 -3.41
C PRO A 230 11.52 10.66 -3.84
N ARG A 231 11.04 10.80 -5.06
CA ARG A 231 10.45 12.04 -5.56
C ARG A 231 9.09 12.33 -4.92
N LEU A 232 8.23 11.33 -4.81
CA LEU A 232 6.84 11.48 -4.36
C LEU A 232 6.72 11.71 -2.84
N VAL A 233 7.53 11.00 -2.05
CA VAL A 233 7.46 11.00 -0.59
C VAL A 233 8.77 11.45 0.05
N GLY A 234 9.87 10.85 -0.37
CA GLY A 234 11.22 11.04 0.15
C GLY A 234 11.99 9.72 0.17
N GLU A 235 13.27 9.78 0.45
CA GLU A 235 14.15 8.61 0.54
C GLU A 235 13.74 7.66 1.68
N VAL A 236 14.27 6.43 1.66
CA VAL A 236 14.14 5.52 2.80
C VAL A 236 15.00 6.03 3.94
N VAL A 237 14.37 6.56 4.98
CA VAL A 237 15.04 7.15 6.15
C VAL A 237 15.31 6.13 7.26
N PHE A 238 14.57 5.02 7.26
CA PHE A 238 14.75 3.94 8.23
C PHE A 238 14.26 2.61 7.66
N GLN A 239 15.05 1.56 7.88
CA GLN A 239 14.70 0.20 7.49
C GLN A 239 15.25 -0.79 8.50
N VAL A 240 14.43 -1.77 8.90
CA VAL A 240 14.84 -2.92 9.74
C VAL A 240 14.25 -4.19 9.16
N SER A 241 15.06 -5.24 9.13
CA SER A 241 14.64 -6.56 8.64
C SER A 241 13.79 -7.31 9.68
N PRO A 242 12.93 -8.26 9.26
CA PRO A 242 12.22 -9.15 10.18
C PRO A 242 13.15 -9.91 11.12
N ASP A 243 14.31 -10.36 10.61
CA ASP A 243 15.29 -11.13 11.39
C ASP A 243 15.94 -10.31 12.51
N GLU A 244 16.16 -9.01 12.29
CA GLU A 244 16.66 -8.10 13.33
C GLU A 244 15.63 -7.92 14.45
N LEU A 245 14.35 -7.67 14.09
CA LEU A 245 13.29 -7.51 15.09
C LEU A 245 12.96 -8.81 15.84
N ALA A 246 13.13 -9.97 15.20
CA ALA A 246 12.97 -11.26 15.86
C ALA A 246 14.09 -11.54 16.87
N ARG A 247 15.36 -11.20 16.55
CA ARG A 247 16.49 -11.30 17.50
C ARG A 247 16.28 -10.43 18.72
N ASP A 248 15.73 -9.24 18.55
CA ASP A 248 15.43 -8.29 19.64
C ASP A 248 14.12 -8.63 20.37
N LYS A 249 13.50 -9.79 20.08
CA LYS A 249 12.23 -10.27 20.67
C LYS A 249 11.05 -9.30 20.47
N HIS A 250 11.10 -8.49 19.44
CA HIS A 250 10.01 -7.56 19.09
C HIS A 250 8.98 -8.17 18.14
N LEU A 251 9.34 -9.24 17.45
CA LEU A 251 8.46 -10.10 16.65
C LEU A 251 8.56 -11.54 17.16
N ALA A 252 7.50 -12.31 16.97
CA ALA A 252 7.54 -13.75 17.21
C ALA A 252 8.58 -14.39 16.29
N SER A 253 9.37 -15.33 16.82
CA SER A 253 10.22 -16.17 15.99
C SER A 253 9.36 -17.08 15.14
N TYR A 254 9.70 -17.23 13.88
CA TYR A 254 9.00 -18.14 12.97
C TYR A 254 9.99 -19.04 12.25
N GLU A 255 9.54 -20.23 11.87
CA GLU A 255 10.25 -21.15 11.01
C GLU A 255 9.50 -21.31 9.69
N ILE A 256 10.24 -21.42 8.58
CA ILE A 256 9.67 -21.64 7.26
C ILE A 256 10.00 -23.06 6.82
N GLU A 257 8.97 -23.89 6.72
CA GLU A 257 9.06 -25.21 6.13
C GLU A 257 8.53 -25.18 4.69
N ARG A 258 9.29 -25.72 3.73
CA ARG A 258 8.86 -25.85 2.34
C ARG A 258 8.61 -27.31 2.03
N ARG A 259 7.36 -27.67 1.78
CA ARG A 259 6.95 -29.00 1.37
C ARG A 259 6.79 -29.08 -0.14
N MET A 260 7.57 -29.96 -0.77
CA MET A 260 7.48 -30.21 -2.20
C MET A 260 6.40 -31.27 -2.45
N VAL A 261 5.35 -30.89 -3.18
CA VAL A 261 4.21 -31.76 -3.44
C VAL A 261 4.19 -32.10 -4.93
N GLU A 262 4.24 -33.39 -5.25
CA GLU A 262 4.10 -33.88 -6.62
C GLU A 262 2.64 -33.90 -7.04
N MET A 263 2.37 -33.52 -8.30
CA MET A 263 1.01 -33.61 -8.86
C MET A 263 0.59 -35.09 -8.96
N LEU A 264 -0.71 -35.34 -8.80
CA LEU A 264 -1.26 -36.66 -9.09
C LEU A 264 -1.04 -37.03 -10.57
N PRO A 265 -0.93 -38.32 -10.92
CA PRO A 265 -0.59 -38.76 -12.28
C PRO A 265 -1.51 -38.18 -13.36
N ASP A 266 -2.82 -38.13 -13.13
CA ASP A 266 -3.79 -37.56 -14.04
C ASP A 266 -3.66 -36.01 -14.19
N GLU A 267 -3.35 -35.32 -13.10
CA GLU A 267 -3.09 -33.87 -13.10
C GLU A 267 -1.80 -33.56 -13.85
N LEU A 268 -0.75 -34.38 -13.63
CA LEU A 268 0.53 -34.23 -14.33
C LEU A 268 0.39 -34.44 -15.82
N GLU A 269 -0.42 -35.42 -16.25
CA GLU A 269 -0.72 -35.65 -17.66
C GLU A 269 -1.45 -34.47 -18.27
N GLU A 270 -2.49 -33.96 -17.60
CA GLU A 270 -3.22 -32.77 -18.07
C GLU A 270 -2.32 -31.54 -18.14
N TYR A 271 -1.49 -31.32 -17.14
CA TYR A 271 -0.50 -30.23 -17.15
C TYR A 271 0.45 -30.33 -18.32
N ARG A 272 1.07 -31.52 -18.54
CA ARG A 272 2.02 -31.76 -19.64
C ARG A 272 1.36 -31.55 -20.99
N ARG A 273 0.14 -32.05 -21.19
CA ARG A 273 -0.60 -31.86 -22.43
C ARG A 273 -0.82 -30.38 -22.74
N ASN A 274 -1.30 -29.61 -21.77
CA ASN A 274 -1.55 -28.17 -21.97
C ASN A 274 -0.24 -27.40 -22.15
N MET A 275 0.83 -27.73 -21.43
CA MET A 275 2.15 -27.11 -21.63
C MET A 275 2.75 -27.42 -22.99
N SER A 276 2.55 -28.63 -23.52
CA SER A 276 2.95 -28.99 -24.89
C SER A 276 2.24 -28.14 -25.94
N ILE A 277 0.92 -27.95 -25.81
CA ILE A 277 0.14 -27.07 -26.69
C ILE A 277 0.68 -25.64 -26.63
N TYR A 278 0.89 -25.12 -25.43
CA TYR A 278 1.45 -23.78 -25.23
C TYR A 278 2.80 -23.64 -25.93
N GLN A 279 3.73 -24.57 -25.69
CA GLN A 279 5.07 -24.54 -26.30
C GLN A 279 5.02 -24.63 -27.85
N GLN A 280 4.15 -25.48 -28.40
CA GLN A 280 3.97 -25.59 -29.85
C GLN A 280 3.43 -24.29 -30.46
N CYS A 281 2.43 -23.67 -29.83
CA CYS A 281 1.89 -22.39 -30.23
C CYS A 281 2.94 -21.28 -30.15
N MET A 282 3.70 -21.21 -29.06
CA MET A 282 4.78 -20.25 -28.90
C MET A 282 5.88 -20.42 -29.97
N LYS A 283 6.25 -21.65 -30.32
CA LYS A 283 7.18 -21.91 -31.42
C LYS A 283 6.66 -21.39 -32.77
N LYS A 284 5.36 -21.54 -33.04
CA LYS A 284 4.73 -21.00 -34.27
C LYS A 284 4.70 -19.46 -34.29
N LEU A 285 4.55 -18.83 -33.12
CA LEU A 285 4.50 -17.38 -32.99
C LEU A 285 5.89 -16.72 -32.99
N SER A 286 6.91 -17.41 -32.47
CA SER A 286 8.29 -16.89 -32.34
C SER A 286 9.13 -16.95 -33.64
N PHE A 287 8.53 -17.20 -34.78
CA PHE A 287 9.20 -17.14 -36.09
C PHE A 287 9.79 -15.76 -36.45
N GLN A 288 9.45 -14.74 -35.64
CA GLN A 288 10.04 -13.39 -35.66
C GLN A 288 10.91 -13.20 -34.41
N ARG A 289 12.17 -13.34 -34.51
CA ARG A 289 13.36 -13.03 -33.67
C ARG A 289 13.20 -12.34 -32.25
N TYR A 290 12.02 -12.20 -31.69
CA TYR A 290 11.80 -11.57 -30.41
C TYR A 290 11.07 -12.50 -29.44
N ALA A 291 11.57 -12.55 -28.19
CA ALA A 291 10.86 -13.23 -27.11
C ALA A 291 9.48 -12.59 -26.90
N ILE A 292 8.42 -13.39 -26.98
CA ILE A 292 7.05 -12.91 -26.73
C ILE A 292 6.82 -12.95 -25.20
N THR A 293 6.67 -11.79 -24.59
CA THR A 293 6.27 -11.68 -23.20
C THR A 293 4.79 -12.06 -23.02
N LEU A 294 4.39 -12.37 -21.76
CA LEU A 294 3.00 -12.70 -21.47
C LEU A 294 2.05 -11.56 -21.85
N GLU A 295 2.43 -10.32 -21.59
CA GLU A 295 1.66 -9.13 -21.96
C GLU A 295 1.41 -9.05 -23.47
N LYS A 296 2.47 -9.23 -24.27
CA LYS A 296 2.35 -9.29 -25.72
C LYS A 296 1.44 -10.43 -26.18
N LEU A 297 1.55 -11.60 -25.54
CA LEU A 297 0.69 -12.74 -25.83
C LEU A 297 -0.79 -12.42 -25.54
N ILE A 298 -1.08 -11.75 -24.43
CA ILE A 298 -2.44 -11.30 -24.08
C ILE A 298 -2.98 -10.35 -25.15
N ILE A 299 -2.22 -9.32 -25.53
CA ILE A 299 -2.64 -8.36 -26.58
C ILE A 299 -2.87 -9.08 -27.90
N MET A 300 -1.95 -9.97 -28.31
CA MET A 300 -2.06 -10.73 -29.55
C MET A 300 -3.26 -11.69 -29.56
N SER A 301 -3.65 -12.24 -28.40
CA SER A 301 -4.76 -13.20 -28.29
C SER A 301 -6.10 -12.62 -28.72
N GLY A 302 -6.26 -11.30 -28.70
CA GLY A 302 -7.45 -10.61 -29.20
C GLY A 302 -7.66 -10.74 -30.72
N ARG A 303 -6.56 -10.86 -31.48
CA ARG A 303 -6.58 -10.87 -32.96
C ARG A 303 -5.98 -12.12 -33.61
N ASN A 304 -5.23 -12.93 -32.88
CA ASN A 304 -4.51 -14.09 -33.39
C ASN A 304 -4.99 -15.38 -32.70
N ARG A 305 -5.53 -16.31 -33.47
CA ARG A 305 -6.06 -17.60 -32.97
C ARG A 305 -5.00 -18.45 -32.28
N THR A 306 -3.77 -18.51 -32.82
CA THR A 306 -2.67 -19.28 -32.21
C THR A 306 -2.22 -18.66 -30.86
N ALA A 307 -2.17 -17.33 -30.78
CA ALA A 307 -1.86 -16.65 -29.53
C ALA A 307 -2.96 -16.87 -28.47
N ARG A 308 -4.24 -16.90 -28.88
CA ARG A 308 -5.36 -17.24 -27.99
C ARG A 308 -5.27 -18.68 -27.50
N GLU A 309 -4.97 -19.62 -28.39
CA GLU A 309 -4.79 -21.03 -28.03
C GLU A 309 -3.61 -21.22 -27.05
N ALA A 310 -2.48 -20.55 -27.29
CA ALA A 310 -1.34 -20.53 -26.39
C ALA A 310 -1.72 -20.02 -25.00
N LEU A 311 -2.42 -18.88 -24.94
CA LEU A 311 -2.85 -18.28 -23.67
C LEU A 311 -3.80 -19.18 -22.90
N LEU A 312 -4.78 -19.78 -23.57
CA LEU A 312 -5.74 -20.71 -22.95
C LEU A 312 -5.06 -21.97 -22.43
N ALA A 313 -4.16 -22.56 -23.22
CA ALA A 313 -3.42 -23.74 -22.82
C ALA A 313 -2.51 -23.45 -21.61
N ARG A 314 -1.78 -22.31 -21.62
CA ARG A 314 -0.99 -21.87 -20.45
C ARG A 314 -1.86 -21.70 -19.22
N ASN A 315 -2.99 -21.00 -19.34
CA ASN A 315 -3.88 -20.76 -18.20
C ASN A 315 -4.46 -22.08 -17.65
N LYS A 316 -4.80 -23.05 -18.51
CA LYS A 316 -5.22 -24.37 -18.06
C LYS A 316 -4.10 -25.10 -17.31
N ALA A 317 -2.89 -25.14 -17.85
CA ALA A 317 -1.75 -25.77 -17.20
C ALA A 317 -1.49 -25.14 -15.83
N MET A 318 -1.44 -23.79 -15.76
CA MET A 318 -1.24 -23.07 -14.50
C MET A 318 -2.37 -23.36 -13.50
N ASN A 319 -3.61 -23.44 -13.96
CA ASN A 319 -4.76 -23.74 -13.11
C ASN A 319 -4.65 -25.15 -12.49
N VAL A 320 -4.21 -26.15 -13.24
CA VAL A 320 -3.97 -27.52 -12.74
C VAL A 320 -2.87 -27.46 -11.65
N ALA A 321 -1.74 -26.80 -11.92
CA ALA A 321 -0.63 -26.73 -10.97
C ALA A 321 -0.98 -25.97 -9.69
N LEU A 322 -1.73 -24.86 -9.79
CA LEU A 322 -2.08 -24.02 -8.65
C LEU A 322 -3.19 -24.64 -7.79
N ASN A 323 -4.13 -25.37 -8.41
CA ASN A 323 -5.29 -25.96 -7.72
C ASN A 323 -5.20 -27.49 -7.57
N SER A 324 -3.98 -28.04 -7.61
CA SER A 324 -3.74 -29.49 -7.52
C SER A 324 -4.39 -30.10 -6.28
N ARG A 325 -5.02 -31.27 -6.47
CA ARG A 325 -5.62 -32.06 -5.37
C ARG A 325 -4.54 -32.56 -4.42
N ALA A 326 -3.33 -32.84 -4.92
CA ALA A 326 -2.22 -33.25 -4.08
C ALA A 326 -1.90 -32.21 -2.98
N LYS A 327 -2.01 -30.91 -3.27
CA LYS A 327 -1.86 -29.85 -2.26
C LYS A 327 -2.93 -29.87 -1.17
N ILE A 328 -4.16 -30.32 -1.53
CA ILE A 328 -5.24 -30.44 -0.56
C ILE A 328 -5.02 -31.65 0.36
N GLU A 329 -4.44 -32.73 -0.17
CA GLU A 329 -4.06 -33.88 0.65
C GLU A 329 -2.92 -33.51 1.60
N GLU A 330 -1.87 -32.84 1.10
CA GLU A 330 -0.79 -32.33 1.95
C GLU A 330 -1.32 -31.38 3.04
N LEU A 331 -2.28 -30.51 2.72
CA LEU A 331 -2.91 -29.65 3.71
C LEU A 331 -3.58 -30.48 4.83
N ARG A 332 -4.20 -31.62 4.49
CA ARG A 332 -4.78 -32.52 5.49
C ARG A 332 -3.73 -33.03 6.47
N GLU A 333 -2.58 -33.42 5.96
CA GLU A 333 -1.46 -33.89 6.79
C GLU A 333 -0.93 -32.79 7.68
N ILE A 334 -0.69 -31.59 7.13
CA ILE A 334 -0.27 -30.42 7.90
C ILE A 334 -1.24 -30.08 9.04
N LEU A 335 -2.54 -30.07 8.76
CA LEU A 335 -3.56 -29.81 9.79
C LEU A 335 -3.65 -30.92 10.84
N ALA A 336 -3.36 -32.17 10.45
CA ALA A 336 -3.35 -33.31 11.36
C ALA A 336 -2.10 -33.32 12.27
N GLU A 337 -0.95 -32.90 11.76
CA GLU A 337 0.30 -32.75 12.51
C GLU A 337 0.23 -31.61 13.54
N ASN A 338 -0.48 -30.54 13.19
CA ASN A 338 -0.60 -29.31 13.98
C ASN A 338 -1.98 -29.17 14.65
N LYS A 339 -2.50 -30.26 15.23
CA LYS A 339 -3.79 -30.22 15.93
C LYS A 339 -3.78 -29.22 17.07
N GLY A 340 -4.79 -28.32 17.07
CA GLY A 340 -4.95 -27.31 18.09
C GLY A 340 -4.22 -26.00 17.81
N ALA A 341 -3.39 -25.91 16.79
CA ALA A 341 -2.75 -24.66 16.38
C ALA A 341 -3.74 -23.80 15.56
N LYS A 342 -3.87 -22.52 15.92
CA LYS A 342 -4.65 -21.55 15.15
C LYS A 342 -4.02 -21.33 13.78
N THR A 343 -4.70 -21.78 12.73
CA THR A 343 -4.15 -21.89 11.37
C THR A 343 -4.84 -20.95 10.39
N ILE A 344 -4.06 -20.22 9.60
CA ILE A 344 -4.55 -19.46 8.45
C ILE A 344 -4.04 -20.10 7.16
N ILE A 345 -4.96 -20.40 6.26
CA ILE A 345 -4.65 -21.01 4.97
C ILE A 345 -4.81 -19.97 3.87
N PHE A 346 -3.71 -19.66 3.18
CA PHE A 346 -3.66 -18.70 2.09
C PHE A 346 -3.63 -19.40 0.73
N THR A 347 -4.44 -18.90 -0.21
CA THR A 347 -4.42 -19.37 -1.60
C THR A 347 -4.70 -18.21 -2.56
N GLN A 348 -4.19 -18.29 -3.78
CA GLN A 348 -4.38 -17.25 -4.79
C GLN A 348 -5.77 -17.28 -5.45
N HIS A 349 -6.43 -18.44 -5.50
CA HIS A 349 -7.63 -18.67 -6.27
C HIS A 349 -8.85 -18.94 -5.38
N ASN A 350 -9.91 -18.16 -5.58
CA ASN A 350 -11.17 -18.36 -4.84
C ASN A 350 -11.77 -19.78 -5.02
N SER A 351 -11.56 -20.41 -6.19
CA SER A 351 -12.01 -21.79 -6.41
C SER A 351 -11.37 -22.79 -5.44
N LEU A 352 -10.10 -22.56 -5.06
CA LEU A 352 -9.40 -23.39 -4.08
C LEU A 352 -9.87 -23.07 -2.66
N VAL A 353 -10.15 -21.79 -2.36
CA VAL A 353 -10.76 -21.39 -1.07
C VAL A 353 -12.04 -22.17 -0.81
N HIS A 354 -12.96 -22.18 -1.76
CA HIS A 354 -14.23 -22.91 -1.62
C HIS A 354 -14.01 -24.41 -1.45
N LYS A 355 -13.15 -25.04 -2.27
CA LYS A 355 -12.83 -26.47 -2.15
C LYS A 355 -12.27 -26.84 -0.77
N ILE A 356 -11.40 -26.00 -0.21
CA ILE A 356 -10.82 -26.23 1.12
C ILE A 356 -11.88 -26.04 2.20
N SER A 357 -12.66 -24.97 2.11
CA SER A 357 -13.77 -24.70 3.04
C SER A 357 -14.75 -25.87 3.08
N ASP A 358 -15.22 -26.33 1.92
CA ASP A 358 -16.17 -27.46 1.82
C ASP A 358 -15.58 -28.78 2.34
N LYS A 359 -14.29 -29.06 2.02
CA LYS A 359 -13.65 -30.34 2.38
C LYS A 359 -13.32 -30.42 3.87
N PHE A 360 -12.90 -29.33 4.48
CA PHE A 360 -12.44 -29.32 5.88
C PHE A 360 -13.44 -28.65 6.84
N LEU A 361 -14.58 -28.14 6.34
CA LEU A 361 -15.60 -27.40 7.09
C LEU A 361 -14.99 -26.18 7.82
N ILE A 362 -14.11 -25.46 7.14
CA ILE A 362 -13.39 -24.30 7.66
C ILE A 362 -14.04 -23.02 7.11
N PRO A 363 -14.31 -21.99 7.94
CA PRO A 363 -14.81 -20.71 7.46
C PRO A 363 -13.90 -20.09 6.42
N LEU A 364 -14.48 -19.43 5.42
CA LEU A 364 -13.75 -18.80 4.32
C LEU A 364 -13.91 -17.28 4.32
N ILE A 365 -12.87 -16.59 3.85
CA ILE A 365 -12.90 -15.16 3.58
C ILE A 365 -12.41 -14.91 2.15
N THR A 366 -13.25 -14.27 1.33
CA THR A 366 -12.93 -13.87 -0.03
C THR A 366 -13.32 -12.40 -0.26
N HIS A 367 -12.98 -11.84 -1.43
CA HIS A 367 -13.42 -10.50 -1.81
C HIS A 367 -14.96 -10.34 -1.91
N LYS A 368 -15.69 -11.42 -1.96
CA LYS A 368 -17.17 -11.43 -1.98
C LYS A 368 -17.79 -11.52 -0.59
N THR A 369 -17.00 -11.85 0.44
CA THR A 369 -17.47 -11.92 1.81
C THR A 369 -17.80 -10.51 2.30
N ILE A 370 -19.04 -10.29 2.71
CA ILE A 370 -19.52 -9.01 3.23
C ILE A 370 -18.81 -8.65 4.54
N LYS A 371 -18.76 -7.35 4.87
CA LYS A 371 -17.97 -6.82 6.00
C LYS A 371 -18.37 -7.47 7.33
N GLU A 372 -19.66 -7.62 7.59
CA GLU A 372 -20.20 -8.17 8.82
C GLU A 372 -19.81 -9.65 8.99
N GLU A 373 -19.94 -10.45 7.94
CA GLU A 373 -19.55 -11.87 7.94
C GLU A 373 -18.03 -12.01 8.14
N ARG A 374 -17.23 -11.17 7.47
CA ARG A 374 -15.77 -11.16 7.66
C ARG A 374 -15.40 -10.87 9.11
N GLN A 375 -16.04 -9.88 9.72
CA GLN A 375 -15.78 -9.53 11.12
C GLN A 375 -16.18 -10.67 12.07
N ASP A 376 -17.31 -11.37 11.83
CA ASP A 376 -17.72 -12.52 12.65
C ASP A 376 -16.75 -13.70 12.52
N VAL A 377 -16.27 -14.00 11.31
CA VAL A 377 -15.27 -15.06 11.09
C VAL A 377 -13.96 -14.73 11.80
N LEU A 378 -13.44 -13.50 11.66
CA LEU A 378 -12.21 -13.08 12.32
C LEU A 378 -12.36 -13.05 13.85
N LYS A 379 -13.48 -12.57 14.35
CA LYS A 379 -13.79 -12.61 15.79
C LYS A 379 -13.87 -14.05 16.30
N GLY A 380 -14.57 -14.94 15.58
CA GLY A 380 -14.66 -16.36 15.93
C GLY A 380 -13.31 -17.06 15.93
N PHE A 381 -12.40 -16.69 15.02
CA PHE A 381 -11.02 -17.17 15.00
C PHE A 381 -10.22 -16.66 16.21
N LYS A 382 -10.34 -15.37 16.52
CA LYS A 382 -9.69 -14.78 17.70
C LYS A 382 -10.16 -15.42 19.00
N GLU A 383 -11.45 -15.64 19.15
CA GLU A 383 -12.06 -16.28 20.32
C GLU A 383 -11.83 -17.80 20.40
N GLY A 384 -11.21 -18.43 19.39
CA GLY A 384 -10.99 -19.88 19.33
C GLY A 384 -12.23 -20.69 18.96
N ARG A 385 -13.32 -20.08 18.49
CA ARG A 385 -14.48 -20.75 17.94
C ARG A 385 -14.14 -21.48 16.64
N TYR A 386 -13.23 -20.90 15.87
CA TYR A 386 -12.65 -21.49 14.66
C TYR A 386 -11.15 -21.65 14.85
N MET A 387 -10.65 -22.86 14.71
CA MET A 387 -9.21 -23.14 14.80
C MET A 387 -8.46 -22.97 13.48
N ALA A 388 -9.19 -22.91 12.37
CA ALA A 388 -8.62 -22.64 11.07
C ALA A 388 -9.57 -21.76 10.24
N ILE A 389 -9.00 -20.91 9.40
CA ILE A 389 -9.71 -20.13 8.38
C ILE A 389 -8.96 -20.23 7.06
N VAL A 390 -9.70 -20.17 5.94
CA VAL A 390 -9.11 -20.14 4.60
C VAL A 390 -9.44 -18.82 3.91
N THR A 391 -8.43 -18.23 3.26
CA THR A 391 -8.58 -16.93 2.61
C THR A 391 -7.91 -16.89 1.25
N SER A 392 -8.45 -16.04 0.36
CA SER A 392 -7.74 -15.58 -0.81
C SER A 392 -6.95 -14.31 -0.48
N LYS A 393 -6.42 -13.60 -1.47
CA LYS A 393 -5.64 -12.36 -1.33
C LYS A 393 -6.23 -11.25 -0.44
N VAL A 394 -7.46 -11.40 0.04
CA VAL A 394 -8.21 -10.37 0.78
C VAL A 394 -7.64 -10.06 2.17
N LEU A 395 -6.91 -11.01 2.77
CA LEU A 395 -6.21 -10.78 4.04
C LEU A 395 -4.73 -10.40 3.84
N ASP A 396 -4.30 -10.16 2.60
CA ASP A 396 -2.91 -9.86 2.27
C ASP A 396 -2.47 -8.48 2.80
N GLU A 397 -3.41 -7.57 3.04
CA GLU A 397 -3.11 -6.19 3.41
C GLU A 397 -3.95 -5.74 4.61
N GLY A 398 -3.27 -5.55 5.74
CA GLY A 398 -3.78 -4.74 6.84
C GLY A 398 -4.83 -5.36 7.75
N VAL A 399 -5.07 -6.66 7.71
CA VAL A 399 -5.88 -7.32 8.72
C VAL A 399 -4.97 -7.83 9.83
N ASP A 400 -5.04 -7.19 10.99
CA ASP A 400 -4.37 -7.66 12.20
C ASP A 400 -5.04 -8.95 12.68
N ILE A 401 -4.35 -10.07 12.56
CA ILE A 401 -4.79 -11.38 13.05
C ILE A 401 -3.79 -11.86 14.11
N PRO A 402 -3.90 -11.35 15.33
CA PRO A 402 -2.83 -11.45 16.31
C PRO A 402 -2.58 -12.86 16.86
N ASP A 403 -3.41 -13.86 16.59
CA ASP A 403 -3.37 -15.15 17.29
C ASP A 403 -3.09 -16.35 16.36
N ALA A 404 -2.57 -16.15 15.14
CA ALA A 404 -2.25 -17.27 14.26
C ALA A 404 -0.90 -17.87 14.64
N GLU A 405 -0.86 -19.20 14.88
CA GLU A 405 0.34 -19.96 15.21
C GLU A 405 0.93 -20.66 13.97
N LEU A 406 0.09 -20.95 12.98
CA LEU A 406 0.47 -21.61 11.73
C LEU A 406 -0.11 -20.88 10.53
N GLY A 407 0.71 -20.58 9.55
CA GLY A 407 0.30 -20.09 8.24
C GLY A 407 0.64 -21.08 7.14
N VAL A 408 -0.33 -21.48 6.33
CA VAL A 408 -0.13 -22.40 5.22
C VAL A 408 -0.37 -21.69 3.89
N ILE A 409 0.64 -21.65 3.01
CA ILE A 409 0.50 -21.10 1.66
C ILE A 409 0.43 -22.23 0.65
N LEU A 410 -0.72 -22.43 0.04
CA LEU A 410 -0.93 -23.48 -0.96
C LEU A 410 -0.62 -23.03 -2.39
N SER A 411 -0.83 -21.77 -2.69
CA SER A 411 -0.52 -21.19 -3.99
C SER A 411 -0.37 -19.68 -3.88
N GLY A 412 0.61 -19.12 -4.57
CA GLY A 412 0.86 -17.68 -4.65
C GLY A 412 2.06 -17.42 -5.53
N THR A 413 2.15 -16.22 -6.08
CA THR A 413 3.35 -15.69 -6.72
C THR A 413 4.32 -15.13 -5.68
N GLY A 414 3.92 -15.17 -4.41
CA GLY A 414 4.60 -14.51 -3.31
C GLY A 414 5.92 -15.15 -2.96
N SER A 415 6.92 -14.33 -2.84
CA SER A 415 8.17 -14.65 -2.16
C SER A 415 7.87 -14.98 -0.68
N ALA A 416 8.77 -15.70 -0.02
CA ALA A 416 8.71 -15.89 1.44
C ALA A 416 8.51 -14.54 2.20
N ARG A 417 8.91 -13.41 1.59
CA ARG A 417 8.70 -12.05 2.09
C ARG A 417 7.23 -11.63 2.16
N GLU A 418 6.43 -11.86 1.10
CA GLU A 418 4.99 -11.52 1.14
C GLU A 418 4.26 -12.31 2.23
N PHE A 419 4.71 -13.52 2.48
CA PHE A 419 4.17 -14.36 3.54
C PHE A 419 4.48 -13.85 4.94
N ILE A 420 5.72 -13.46 5.19
CA ILE A 420 6.14 -12.87 6.46
C ILE A 420 5.37 -11.56 6.72
N GLN A 421 5.05 -10.82 5.65
CA GLN A 421 4.17 -9.64 5.71
C GLN A 421 2.74 -9.97 6.10
N ARG A 422 2.27 -11.19 5.80
CA ARG A 422 0.90 -11.64 6.08
C ARG A 422 0.74 -12.22 7.50
N LEU A 423 1.80 -12.71 8.10
CA LEU A 423 1.78 -13.31 9.45
C LEU A 423 2.19 -12.35 10.58
N GLY A 424 2.78 -11.21 10.29
CA GLY A 424 3.14 -10.21 11.27
C GLY A 424 1.95 -9.33 11.57
#